data_beec6b35fb2731d68c04144a66cd1c5f
#
_entry.id   beec6b35fb2731d68c04144a66cd1c5f
#
_cell.length_a   1.000
_cell.length_b   1.000
_cell.length_c   1.000
_cell.angle_alpha   90.00
_cell.angle_beta   90.00
_cell.angle_gamma   90.00
#
_symmetry.space_group_name_H-M   'P 1'
#
loop_
_entity.id
_entity.type
_entity.pdbx_description
1 polymer ?
#
loop_
_entity_poly.entity_id
_entity_poly.type
_entity_poly.pdbx_seq_one_letter_code
_entity_poly.pdbx_strand_id
1 'polypeptide(L)'
;CLDSLAHFTNLRGDFTTDEELACVVKHLRAFEDKILREQDKNRYDKKKIYRPIKVLCLGNHDIRKDCTEIERIFKEHGWVVVPYLEPITIEGLTFCHCMPKKNSDLMCTTAEELLQTWHTDIIVGHSHVQDYAESFNIGTGKSIRAIKCPCFTGFPPQYTGFGHMAWPLGWLEITLNPFEFTWRNIECLWK
;
A
#
# COMPACT_ATOMS: atom_id res chain seq x y z
N CYS A 1 4.52 -7.43 -1.70
CA CYS A 1 5.97 -7.70 -1.83
C CYS A 1 6.23 -9.18 -1.93
N LEU A 2 7.14 -9.56 -2.81
CA LEU A 2 7.61 -10.93 -2.95
C LEU A 2 8.88 -11.09 -2.10
N ASP A 3 8.79 -11.84 -0.99
CA ASP A 3 9.91 -12.04 -0.08
C ASP A 3 11.02 -12.91 -0.70
N SER A 4 10.68 -13.81 -1.62
CA SER A 4 11.64 -14.60 -2.40
C SER A 4 12.60 -13.73 -3.23
N LEU A 5 12.18 -12.50 -3.55
CA LEU A 5 12.99 -11.52 -4.27
C LEU A 5 13.72 -10.54 -3.34
N ALA A 6 13.73 -10.77 -2.04
CA ALA A 6 14.42 -9.92 -1.08
C ALA A 6 15.91 -9.73 -1.42
N HIS A 7 16.45 -8.56 -1.13
CA HIS A 7 17.84 -8.20 -1.47
C HIS A 7 18.87 -9.07 -0.78
N PHE A 8 18.57 -9.49 0.44
CA PHE A 8 19.47 -10.30 1.26
C PHE A 8 19.18 -11.78 1.04
N THR A 9 19.96 -12.44 0.19
CA THR A 9 19.77 -13.85 -0.20
C THR A 9 19.78 -14.84 0.97
N ASN A 10 20.49 -14.52 2.05
CA ASN A 10 20.58 -15.38 3.24
C ASN A 10 19.34 -15.28 4.14
N LEU A 11 18.42 -14.38 3.83
CA LEU A 11 17.24 -14.06 4.64
C LEU A 11 15.96 -14.15 3.80
N ARG A 12 16.01 -14.84 2.66
CA ARG A 12 14.82 -15.13 1.84
C ARG A 12 13.89 -16.05 2.65
N GLY A 13 12.60 -15.81 2.50
CA GLY A 13 11.60 -16.74 3.02
C GLY A 13 11.74 -18.14 2.40
N ASP A 14 11.15 -19.12 3.04
CA ASP A 14 11.19 -20.53 2.61
C ASP A 14 10.36 -20.79 1.33
N PHE A 15 9.69 -19.79 0.79
CA PHE A 15 8.82 -19.89 -0.37
C PHE A 15 9.58 -19.57 -1.66
N THR A 16 9.28 -20.32 -2.71
CA THR A 16 9.67 -19.99 -4.07
C THR A 16 8.82 -18.84 -4.63
N THR A 17 9.31 -18.16 -5.66
CA THR A 17 8.55 -17.09 -6.35
C THR A 17 7.20 -17.62 -6.85
N ASP A 18 7.14 -18.83 -7.38
CA ASP A 18 5.91 -19.44 -7.89
C ASP A 18 4.90 -19.70 -6.78
N GLU A 19 5.34 -20.14 -5.61
CA GLU A 19 4.46 -20.32 -4.44
C GLU A 19 3.92 -18.99 -3.93
N GLU A 20 4.73 -17.95 -3.90
CA GLU A 20 4.27 -16.60 -3.52
C GLU A 20 3.27 -16.05 -4.54
N LEU A 21 3.52 -16.19 -5.84
CA LEU A 21 2.59 -15.77 -6.89
C LEU A 21 1.26 -16.54 -6.80
N ALA A 22 1.31 -17.84 -6.56
CA ALA A 22 0.10 -18.64 -6.34
C ALA A 22 -0.69 -18.18 -5.12
N CYS A 23 0.01 -17.80 -4.05
CA CYS A 23 -0.58 -17.22 -2.85
C CYS A 23 -1.25 -15.86 -3.15
N VAL A 24 -0.60 -15.00 -3.91
CA VAL A 24 -1.16 -13.71 -4.36
C VAL A 24 -2.46 -13.94 -5.13
N VAL A 25 -2.47 -14.82 -6.14
CA VAL A 25 -3.67 -15.15 -6.93
C VAL A 25 -4.81 -15.65 -6.04
N LYS A 26 -4.52 -16.54 -5.10
CA LYS A 26 -5.50 -17.04 -4.14
C LYS A 26 -6.14 -15.92 -3.33
N HIS A 27 -5.33 -14.98 -2.82
CA HIS A 27 -5.84 -13.86 -2.03
C HIS A 27 -6.62 -12.84 -2.86
N LEU A 28 -6.18 -12.56 -4.10
CA LEU A 28 -6.91 -11.71 -5.03
C LEU A 28 -8.30 -12.26 -5.32
N ARG A 29 -8.40 -13.56 -5.63
CA ARG A 29 -9.69 -14.22 -5.86
C ARG A 29 -10.60 -14.13 -4.64
N ALA A 30 -10.07 -14.44 -3.45
CA ALA A 30 -10.84 -14.34 -2.21
C ALA A 30 -11.34 -12.90 -1.92
N PHE A 31 -10.56 -11.90 -2.27
CA PHE A 31 -10.94 -10.50 -2.15
C PHE A 31 -12.04 -10.14 -3.17
N GLU A 32 -11.90 -10.56 -4.41
CA GLU A 32 -12.88 -10.32 -5.47
C GLU A 32 -14.21 -11.00 -5.20
N ASP A 33 -14.18 -12.22 -4.70
CA ASP A 33 -15.40 -12.94 -4.27
C ASP A 33 -16.18 -12.16 -3.20
N LYS A 34 -15.49 -11.51 -2.27
CA LYS A 34 -16.14 -10.65 -1.27
C LYS A 34 -16.80 -9.43 -1.91
N ILE A 35 -16.11 -8.78 -2.86
CA ILE A 35 -16.68 -7.64 -3.61
C ILE A 35 -17.93 -8.09 -4.38
N LEU A 36 -17.86 -9.21 -5.08
CA LEU A 36 -18.98 -9.75 -5.86
C LEU A 36 -20.18 -10.07 -4.97
N ARG A 37 -19.98 -10.72 -3.84
CA ARG A 37 -21.04 -11.00 -2.86
C ARG A 37 -21.72 -9.72 -2.36
N GLU A 38 -20.94 -8.68 -2.08
CA GLU A 38 -21.50 -7.40 -1.64
C GLU A 38 -22.26 -6.68 -2.77
N GLN A 39 -21.77 -6.78 -4.00
CA GLN A 39 -22.46 -6.28 -5.18
C GLN A 39 -23.80 -7.00 -5.41
N ASP A 40 -23.84 -8.32 -5.27
CA ASP A 40 -25.06 -9.10 -5.44
C ASP A 40 -26.08 -8.79 -4.35
N LYS A 41 -25.64 -8.67 -3.09
CA LYS A 41 -26.48 -8.23 -1.99
C LYS A 41 -27.07 -6.84 -2.26
N ASN A 42 -26.25 -5.87 -2.68
CA ASN A 42 -26.71 -4.52 -2.99
C ASN A 42 -27.68 -4.50 -4.19
N ARG A 43 -27.45 -5.36 -5.18
CA ARG A 43 -28.38 -5.54 -6.33
C ARG A 43 -29.73 -6.09 -5.86
N TYR A 44 -29.72 -7.11 -5.00
CA TYR A 44 -30.93 -7.66 -4.40
C TYR A 44 -31.69 -6.63 -3.59
N ASP A 45 -31.01 -5.87 -2.75
CA ASP A 45 -31.57 -4.81 -1.92
C ASP A 45 -31.95 -3.53 -2.71
N LYS A 46 -31.72 -3.49 -4.02
CA LYS A 46 -31.90 -2.31 -4.89
C LYS A 46 -31.09 -1.09 -4.45
N LYS A 47 -29.94 -1.31 -3.83
CA LYS A 47 -28.98 -0.29 -3.42
C LYS A 47 -27.99 0.03 -4.52
N LYS A 48 -27.23 1.11 -4.35
CA LYS A 48 -26.12 1.45 -5.26
C LYS A 48 -25.08 0.32 -5.26
N ILE A 49 -24.73 -0.18 -6.46
CA ILE A 49 -23.74 -1.23 -6.61
C ILE A 49 -22.34 -0.65 -6.31
N TYR A 50 -21.64 -1.27 -5.38
CA TYR A 50 -20.27 -0.92 -5.04
C TYR A 50 -19.30 -1.35 -6.16
N ARG A 51 -18.57 -0.41 -6.70
CA ARG A 51 -17.57 -0.63 -7.76
C ARG A 51 -16.27 0.05 -7.37
N PRO A 52 -15.41 -0.60 -6.58
CA PRO A 52 -14.16 -0.01 -6.13
C PRO A 52 -13.17 0.13 -7.29
N ILE A 53 -12.43 1.23 -7.30
CA ILE A 53 -11.19 1.34 -8.07
C ILE A 53 -10.12 0.57 -7.28
N LYS A 54 -9.49 -0.40 -7.93
CA LYS A 54 -8.42 -1.22 -7.34
C LYS A 54 -7.09 -0.74 -7.91
N VAL A 55 -6.15 -0.37 -7.06
CA VAL A 55 -4.84 0.15 -7.47
C VAL A 55 -3.73 -0.59 -6.72
N LEU A 56 -2.70 -0.98 -7.44
CA LEU A 56 -1.45 -1.50 -6.91
C LEU A 56 -0.32 -0.53 -7.27
N CYS A 57 0.30 0.09 -6.29
CA CYS A 57 1.58 0.77 -6.47
C CYS A 57 2.71 -0.24 -6.27
N LEU A 58 3.47 -0.54 -7.33
CA LEU A 58 4.58 -1.50 -7.26
C LEU A 58 5.64 -1.02 -6.28
N GLY A 59 6.11 -1.94 -5.45
CA GLY A 59 7.17 -1.71 -4.50
C GLY A 59 8.56 -2.06 -5.03
N ASN A 60 9.58 -1.70 -4.26
CA ASN A 60 10.98 -1.98 -4.60
C ASN A 60 11.31 -3.49 -4.69
N HIS A 61 10.51 -4.36 -4.09
CA HIS A 61 10.63 -5.82 -4.23
C HIS A 61 9.91 -6.31 -5.50
N ASP A 62 8.91 -5.59 -5.96
CA ASP A 62 8.08 -5.99 -7.09
C ASP A 62 8.71 -5.62 -8.45
N ILE A 63 9.76 -4.79 -8.51
CA ILE A 63 10.43 -4.34 -9.76
C ILE A 63 11.66 -5.18 -10.14
N ARG A 64 11.91 -6.28 -9.44
CA ARG A 64 13.05 -7.15 -9.72
C ARG A 64 12.74 -8.09 -10.89
N LYS A 65 13.78 -8.78 -11.37
CA LYS A 65 13.86 -9.47 -12.65
C LYS A 65 12.64 -10.31 -13.07
N ASP A 66 11.79 -10.74 -12.15
CA ASP A 66 10.63 -11.58 -12.44
C ASP A 66 9.28 -10.88 -12.19
N CYS A 67 9.30 -9.56 -12.04
CA CYS A 67 8.16 -8.76 -11.61
C CYS A 67 7.08 -8.51 -12.66
N THR A 68 7.38 -8.77 -13.92
CA THR A 68 6.37 -8.68 -15.00
C THR A 68 5.16 -9.56 -14.71
N GLU A 69 5.38 -10.65 -13.98
CA GLU A 69 4.31 -11.60 -13.65
C GLU A 69 3.34 -11.02 -12.61
N ILE A 70 3.82 -10.33 -11.57
CA ILE A 70 2.93 -9.69 -10.58
C ILE A 70 2.07 -8.61 -11.24
N GLU A 71 2.69 -7.80 -12.10
CA GLU A 71 1.98 -6.78 -12.86
C GLU A 71 0.90 -7.39 -13.77
N ARG A 72 1.24 -8.48 -14.49
CA ARG A 72 0.30 -9.21 -15.34
C ARG A 72 -0.88 -9.75 -14.53
N ILE A 73 -0.61 -10.43 -13.42
CA ILE A 73 -1.65 -11.00 -12.54
C ILE A 73 -2.61 -9.91 -12.07
N PHE A 74 -2.11 -8.80 -11.55
CA PHE A 74 -2.99 -7.73 -11.06
C PHE A 74 -3.80 -7.08 -12.18
N LYS A 75 -3.21 -6.86 -13.35
CA LYS A 75 -3.94 -6.34 -14.53
C LYS A 75 -5.04 -7.29 -15.00
N GLU A 76 -4.79 -8.60 -15.04
CA GLU A 76 -5.80 -9.63 -15.39
C GLU A 76 -6.98 -9.63 -14.41
N HIS A 77 -6.74 -9.31 -13.14
CA HIS A 77 -7.75 -9.12 -12.11
C HIS A 77 -8.38 -7.72 -12.09
N GLY A 78 -8.13 -6.90 -13.11
CA GLY A 78 -8.74 -5.58 -13.28
C GLY A 78 -8.22 -4.51 -12.30
N TRP A 79 -6.98 -4.63 -11.86
CA TRP A 79 -6.31 -3.59 -11.07
C TRP A 79 -5.59 -2.61 -11.97
N VAL A 80 -5.57 -1.35 -11.57
CA VAL A 80 -4.63 -0.36 -12.10
C VAL A 80 -3.28 -0.61 -11.44
N VAL A 81 -2.26 -0.88 -12.23
CA VAL A 81 -0.90 -1.09 -11.72
C VAL A 81 -0.07 0.14 -12.04
N VAL A 82 0.47 0.73 -10.99
CA VAL A 82 1.29 1.94 -11.04
C VAL A 82 2.76 1.54 -10.87
N PRO A 83 3.64 1.93 -11.79
CA PRO A 83 5.05 1.61 -11.71
C PRO A 83 5.72 2.10 -10.41
N TYR A 84 6.83 1.48 -10.07
CA TYR A 84 7.62 1.89 -8.89
C TYR A 84 8.08 3.34 -9.02
N LEU A 85 7.95 4.11 -7.94
CA LEU A 85 8.22 5.55 -7.82
C LEU A 85 7.30 6.47 -8.64
N GLU A 86 6.35 5.92 -9.38
CA GLU A 86 5.34 6.75 -10.04
C GLU A 86 4.17 7.00 -9.09
N PRO A 87 3.75 8.26 -8.93
CA PRO A 87 2.57 8.58 -8.15
C PRO A 87 1.29 8.46 -8.98
N ILE A 88 0.20 8.13 -8.32
CA ILE A 88 -1.15 8.23 -8.86
C ILE A 88 -2.01 9.12 -7.99
N THR A 89 -2.79 10.01 -8.59
CA THR A 89 -3.72 10.86 -7.83
C THR A 89 -5.15 10.37 -8.01
N ILE A 90 -5.83 10.12 -6.91
CA ILE A 90 -7.22 9.68 -6.86
C ILE A 90 -7.96 10.59 -5.87
N GLU A 91 -9.04 11.23 -6.33
CA GLU A 91 -9.85 12.15 -5.52
C GLU A 91 -9.03 13.24 -4.79
N GLY A 92 -7.94 13.70 -5.41
CA GLY A 92 -7.07 14.73 -4.87
C GLY A 92 -5.98 14.22 -3.91
N LEU A 93 -5.96 12.94 -3.58
CA LEU A 93 -4.90 12.30 -2.79
C LEU A 93 -3.90 11.62 -3.71
N THR A 94 -2.63 11.83 -3.45
CA THR A 94 -1.52 11.21 -4.20
C THR A 94 -1.05 9.96 -3.49
N PHE A 95 -0.97 8.85 -4.21
CA PHE A 95 -0.53 7.55 -3.70
C PHE A 95 0.73 7.11 -4.41
N CYS A 96 1.68 6.56 -3.68
CA CYS A 96 2.90 5.95 -4.20
C CYS A 96 3.42 4.90 -3.21
N HIS A 97 4.23 3.95 -3.68
CA HIS A 97 4.89 3.02 -2.75
C HIS A 97 5.85 3.75 -1.81
N CYS A 98 6.72 4.57 -2.37
CA CYS A 98 7.63 5.48 -1.64
C CYS A 98 8.00 6.65 -2.54
N MET A 99 8.54 7.72 -1.95
CA MET A 99 8.95 8.91 -2.69
C MET A 99 10.37 9.30 -2.32
N PRO A 100 11.21 9.66 -3.30
CA PRO A 100 12.57 10.09 -3.05
C PRO A 100 12.62 11.47 -2.41
N LYS A 101 13.70 11.75 -1.69
CA LYS A 101 14.05 13.09 -1.24
C LYS A 101 14.42 13.95 -2.44
N LYS A 102 14.24 15.25 -2.31
CA LYS A 102 14.62 16.20 -3.36
C LYS A 102 16.11 16.08 -3.68
N ASN A 103 16.42 15.90 -4.96
CA ASN A 103 17.78 15.77 -5.47
C ASN A 103 18.62 14.64 -4.86
N SER A 104 17.97 13.53 -4.52
CA SER A 104 18.62 12.36 -3.89
C SER A 104 17.91 11.08 -4.29
N ASP A 105 18.67 9.98 -4.38
CA ASP A 105 18.12 8.64 -4.58
C ASP A 105 17.62 8.02 -3.26
N LEU A 106 17.82 8.72 -2.14
CA LEU A 106 17.31 8.27 -0.84
C LEU A 106 15.82 8.54 -0.72
N MET A 107 15.09 7.59 -0.13
CA MET A 107 13.67 7.73 0.12
C MET A 107 13.39 8.63 1.33
N CYS A 108 12.25 9.34 1.29
CA CYS A 108 11.72 10.03 2.46
C CYS A 108 11.39 9.00 3.54
N THR A 109 11.90 9.20 4.74
CA THR A 109 11.75 8.28 5.87
C THR A 109 10.67 8.69 6.84
N THR A 110 10.30 9.97 6.86
CA THR A 110 9.24 10.53 7.73
C THR A 110 8.14 11.21 6.91
N ALA A 111 6.97 11.35 7.52
CA ALA A 111 5.87 12.11 6.92
C ALA A 111 6.21 13.59 6.78
N GLU A 112 6.97 14.15 7.71
CA GLU A 112 7.48 15.53 7.62
C GLU A 112 8.38 15.73 6.39
N GLU A 113 9.32 14.82 6.13
CA GLU A 113 10.17 14.87 4.93
C GLU A 113 9.34 14.82 3.63
N LEU A 114 8.26 14.01 3.61
CA LEU A 114 7.35 13.94 2.47
C LEU A 114 6.68 15.30 2.22
N LEU A 115 6.14 15.95 3.26
CA LEU A 115 5.51 17.26 3.13
C LEU A 115 6.48 18.31 2.64
N GLN A 116 7.68 18.38 3.22
CA GLN A 116 8.72 19.35 2.87
C GLN A 116 9.22 19.17 1.44
N THR A 117 9.14 17.94 0.92
CA THR A 117 9.65 17.63 -0.41
C THR A 117 8.60 17.79 -1.49
N TRP A 118 7.37 17.32 -1.25
CA TRP A 118 6.36 17.12 -2.30
C TRP A 118 5.18 18.10 -2.25
N HIS A 119 4.97 18.78 -1.12
CA HIS A 119 3.97 19.85 -0.94
C HIS A 119 2.56 19.51 -1.44
N THR A 120 2.12 18.25 -1.26
CA THR A 120 0.81 17.74 -1.66
C THR A 120 0.26 16.76 -0.62
N ASP A 121 -1.05 16.50 -0.67
CA ASP A 121 -1.64 15.39 0.07
C ASP A 121 -1.09 14.07 -0.47
N ILE A 122 -0.29 13.36 0.33
CA ILE A 122 0.45 12.17 -0.12
C ILE A 122 0.34 11.01 0.88
N ILE A 123 0.15 9.83 0.35
CA ILE A 123 0.04 8.58 1.12
C ILE A 123 1.05 7.59 0.56
N VAL A 124 1.92 7.08 1.43
CA VAL A 124 2.96 6.12 1.05
C VAL A 124 3.01 4.91 1.98
N GLY A 125 3.57 3.82 1.48
CA GLY A 125 3.90 2.62 2.25
C GLY A 125 5.38 2.52 2.58
N HIS A 126 6.02 1.43 2.18
CA HIS A 126 7.46 1.12 2.18
C HIS A 126 8.12 0.95 3.56
N SER A 127 8.01 1.94 4.41
CA SER A 127 8.74 1.96 5.70
C SER A 127 8.10 1.13 6.80
N HIS A 128 6.90 0.61 6.56
CA HIS A 128 6.11 -0.19 7.51
C HIS A 128 5.82 0.50 8.86
N VAL A 129 5.98 1.82 8.93
CA VAL A 129 5.77 2.63 10.13
C VAL A 129 4.60 3.56 9.90
N GLN A 130 3.68 3.61 10.87
CA GLN A 130 2.63 4.63 10.91
C GLN A 130 3.26 5.98 11.23
N ASP A 131 3.02 6.96 10.37
CA ASP A 131 3.51 8.32 10.58
C ASP A 131 2.55 9.31 9.90
N TYR A 132 2.45 10.50 10.45
CA TYR A 132 1.57 11.55 9.96
C TYR A 132 2.19 12.92 10.18
N ALA A 133 2.08 13.74 9.16
CA ALA A 133 2.40 15.17 9.26
C ALA A 133 1.35 16.00 8.52
N GLU A 134 1.09 17.19 9.00
CA GLU A 134 0.21 18.17 8.38
C GLU A 134 0.87 19.54 8.38
N SER A 135 0.69 20.25 7.28
CA SER A 135 1.15 21.62 7.14
C SER A 135 0.02 22.48 6.56
N PHE A 136 -0.17 23.65 7.14
CA PHE A 136 -1.15 24.59 6.65
C PHE A 136 -0.51 25.58 5.67
N ASN A 137 -0.99 25.59 4.44
CA ASN A 137 -0.55 26.54 3.43
C ASN A 137 -1.35 27.84 3.55
N ILE A 138 -0.73 28.86 4.12
CA ILE A 138 -1.36 30.18 4.35
C ILE A 138 -1.83 30.81 3.03
N GLY A 139 -1.07 30.61 1.94
CA GLY A 139 -1.36 31.20 0.65
C GLY A 139 -2.62 30.62 -0.01
N THR A 140 -2.90 29.34 0.20
CA THR A 140 -4.08 28.66 -0.35
C THR A 140 -5.21 28.48 0.68
N GLY A 141 -4.96 28.72 1.96
CA GLY A 141 -5.90 28.47 3.04
C GLY A 141 -6.20 26.98 3.25
N LYS A 142 -5.35 26.08 2.78
CA LYS A 142 -5.59 24.63 2.83
C LYS A 142 -4.47 23.92 3.58
N SER A 143 -4.86 22.89 4.33
CA SER A 143 -3.91 21.91 4.86
C SER A 143 -3.47 20.95 3.76
N ILE A 144 -2.21 20.55 3.82
CA ILE A 144 -1.65 19.43 3.07
C ILE A 144 -1.13 18.39 4.07
N ARG A 145 -1.24 17.12 3.73
CA ARG A 145 -1.00 16.02 4.64
C ARG A 145 -0.12 14.96 4.01
N ALA A 146 0.77 14.41 4.81
CA ALA A 146 1.51 13.21 4.46
C ALA A 146 1.18 12.09 5.44
N ILE A 147 0.83 10.93 4.93
CA ILE A 147 0.47 9.76 5.72
C ILE A 147 1.31 8.56 5.28
N LYS A 148 1.90 7.87 6.23
CA LYS A 148 2.61 6.61 5.99
C LYS A 148 1.77 5.46 6.50
N CYS A 149 1.55 4.49 5.61
CA CYS A 149 0.72 3.34 5.90
C CYS A 149 1.45 2.32 6.78
N PRO A 150 0.72 1.63 7.67
CA PRO A 150 1.25 0.50 8.42
C PRO A 150 1.62 -0.66 7.50
N CYS A 151 2.29 -1.65 8.05
CA CYS A 151 2.59 -2.89 7.35
C CYS A 151 1.34 -3.75 7.23
N PHE A 152 1.05 -4.22 6.03
CA PHE A 152 -0.02 -5.19 5.77
C PHE A 152 0.60 -6.53 5.36
N THR A 153 1.17 -7.24 6.32
CA THR A 153 1.74 -8.57 6.11
C THR A 153 1.18 -9.57 7.12
N GLY A 154 1.06 -10.81 6.68
CA GLY A 154 0.62 -11.89 7.56
C GLY A 154 1.71 -12.38 8.50
N PHE A 155 2.96 -12.29 8.08
CA PHE A 155 4.13 -12.69 8.86
C PHE A 155 5.22 -11.65 8.71
N PRO A 156 5.94 -11.34 9.79
CA PRO A 156 7.14 -10.52 9.66
C PRO A 156 8.17 -11.29 8.84
N PRO A 157 8.76 -10.66 7.81
CA PRO A 157 9.81 -11.28 7.04
C PRO A 157 11.01 -11.65 7.92
N GLN A 158 11.58 -12.84 7.75
CA GLN A 158 12.70 -13.32 8.59
C GLN A 158 13.91 -12.37 8.58
N TYR A 159 14.13 -11.65 7.47
CA TYR A 159 15.24 -10.69 7.35
C TYR A 159 15.11 -9.45 8.25
N THR A 160 13.98 -9.22 8.85
CA THR A 160 13.77 -8.05 9.72
C THR A 160 14.29 -8.24 11.13
N GLY A 161 14.62 -9.46 11.52
CA GLY A 161 15.04 -9.78 12.88
C GLY A 161 14.04 -9.23 13.89
N PHE A 162 14.52 -8.60 14.97
CA PHE A 162 13.65 -7.99 15.98
C PHE A 162 13.00 -6.66 15.52
N GLY A 163 13.46 -6.06 14.42
CA GLY A 163 12.94 -4.79 13.92
C GLY A 163 11.44 -4.83 13.56
N HIS A 164 10.93 -5.98 13.14
CA HIS A 164 9.52 -6.15 12.81
C HIS A 164 8.57 -6.00 14.01
N MET A 165 9.05 -6.18 15.24
CA MET A 165 8.23 -6.01 16.45
C MET A 165 7.75 -4.58 16.63
N ALA A 166 8.41 -3.61 15.98
CA ALA A 166 8.02 -2.20 15.97
C ALA A 166 7.06 -1.85 14.82
N TRP A 167 6.72 -2.81 13.94
CA TRP A 167 5.84 -2.54 12.81
C TRP A 167 4.37 -2.68 13.21
N PRO A 168 3.59 -1.60 13.16
CA PRO A 168 2.16 -1.72 13.34
C PRO A 168 1.57 -2.46 12.13
N LEU A 169 0.82 -3.53 12.40
CA LEU A 169 0.13 -4.30 11.37
C LEU A 169 -1.26 -3.72 11.15
N GLY A 170 -1.63 -3.44 9.90
CA GLY A 170 -2.94 -2.90 9.64
C GLY A 170 -3.08 -2.23 8.27
N TRP A 171 -4.11 -1.39 8.17
CA TRP A 171 -4.38 -0.59 6.99
C TRP A 171 -4.84 0.82 7.37
N LEU A 172 -4.89 1.69 6.38
CA LEU A 172 -5.39 3.05 6.49
C LEU A 172 -6.78 3.15 5.86
N GLU A 173 -7.73 3.72 6.58
CA GLU A 173 -9.04 4.12 6.07
C GLU A 173 -9.09 5.64 5.98
N ILE A 174 -9.58 6.17 4.87
CA ILE A 174 -9.72 7.61 4.65
C ILE A 174 -11.14 7.93 4.18
N THR A 175 -11.73 8.94 4.81
CA THR A 175 -12.96 9.58 4.36
C THR A 175 -12.62 10.98 3.84
N LEU A 176 -13.15 11.37 2.70
CA LEU A 176 -12.76 12.62 2.04
C LEU A 176 -13.59 13.84 2.42
N ASN A 177 -14.84 13.65 2.77
CA ASN A 177 -15.77 14.76 3.06
C ASN A 177 -16.59 14.49 4.32
N PRO A 178 -16.17 14.96 5.50
CA PRO A 178 -14.91 15.66 5.79
C PRO A 178 -13.69 14.76 5.65
N PHE A 179 -12.48 15.36 5.54
CA PHE A 179 -11.26 14.54 5.52
C PHE A 179 -10.98 14.00 6.92
N GLU A 180 -11.07 12.70 7.04
CA GLU A 180 -10.76 11.95 8.26
C GLU A 180 -9.97 10.72 7.89
N PHE A 181 -9.07 10.28 8.75
CA PHE A 181 -8.37 9.02 8.55
C PHE A 181 -8.25 8.24 9.85
N THR A 182 -8.15 6.94 9.71
CA THR A 182 -7.96 6.02 10.84
C THR A 182 -7.01 4.90 10.44
N TRP A 183 -5.99 4.67 11.23
CA TRP A 183 -5.24 3.43 11.14
C TRP A 183 -6.03 2.30 11.81
N ARG A 184 -6.32 1.25 11.05
CA ARG A 184 -6.93 0.04 11.55
C ARG A 184 -5.85 -0.99 11.81
N ASN A 185 -5.52 -1.20 13.05
CA ASN A 185 -4.56 -2.21 13.45
C ASN A 185 -5.21 -3.59 13.35
N ILE A 186 -4.50 -4.53 12.74
CA ILE A 186 -4.88 -5.93 12.80
C ILE A 186 -4.34 -6.44 14.13
N GLU A 187 -5.19 -6.56 15.13
CA GLU A 187 -4.88 -7.34 16.31
C GLU A 187 -4.58 -8.75 15.85
N CYS A 188 -3.40 -9.21 16.19
CA CYS A 188 -2.80 -10.44 15.73
C CYS A 188 -3.85 -11.55 15.47
N LEU A 189 -4.10 -11.85 14.19
CA LEU A 189 -4.89 -13.02 13.78
C LEU A 189 -4.16 -14.36 14.09
N TRP A 190 -3.08 -14.26 14.85
CA TRP A 190 -2.11 -15.31 15.15
C TRP A 190 -2.19 -15.80 16.61
N LYS A 191 -3.37 -15.73 17.23
CA LYS A 191 -3.62 -16.46 18.49
C LYS A 191 -4.16 -17.85 18.21
#